data_046f33c00b4c05e688ea8b78bd9c9835
#
_entry.id   046f33c00b4c05e688ea8b78bd9c9835
#
_cell.length_a   1.000
_cell.length_b   1.000
_cell.length_c   1.000
_cell.angle_alpha   90.00
_cell.angle_beta   90.00
_cell.angle_gamma   90.00
#
_symmetry.space_group_name_H-M   'P 1'
#
loop_
_entity.id
_entity.type
_entity.pdbx_description
1 polymer ?
#
loop_
_entity_poly.entity_id
_entity_poly.type
_entity_poly.pdbx_seq_one_letter_code
_entity_poly.pdbx_strand_id
1 'polypeptide(L)'
;MAIIKCRECGKDVSSDAKTCPHCGKSQASGLGGNVILIAILIVVTIIFIGNISGPTTPKVNDPHSDARWACDIALKQQLNDPDSAQYGSVDSWYTATKKDGTILVQPDIRAKNAFGAYIKATWECVTKAEGGNIRVVSLRQIRP
;
A
#
# COMPACT_ATOMS: atom_id res chain seq x y z
N MET A 1 -24.44 46.16 4.69
CA MET A 1 -25.80 45.62 4.53
C MET A 1 -26.15 45.77 3.07
N ALA A 2 -26.37 44.64 2.39
CA ALA A 2 -26.78 44.65 0.99
C ALA A 2 -28.30 44.55 0.87
N ILE A 3 -28.88 45.25 -0.11
CA ILE A 3 -30.31 45.14 -0.42
C ILE A 3 -30.46 44.15 -1.54
N ILE A 4 -31.29 43.12 -1.36
CA ILE A 4 -31.57 42.07 -2.33
C ILE A 4 -33.05 42.05 -2.66
N LYS A 5 -33.44 41.49 -3.81
CA LYS A 5 -34.85 41.32 -4.17
C LYS A 5 -35.41 40.02 -3.61
N CYS A 6 -36.57 40.08 -2.96
CA CYS A 6 -37.27 38.90 -2.50
C CYS A 6 -37.65 38.00 -3.66
N ARG A 7 -37.34 36.72 -3.62
CA ARG A 7 -37.61 35.75 -4.70
C ARG A 7 -39.09 35.50 -4.93
N GLU A 8 -39.93 35.77 -3.95
CA GLU A 8 -41.39 35.53 -4.05
C GLU A 8 -42.18 36.76 -4.48
N CYS A 9 -41.88 37.92 -3.87
CA CYS A 9 -42.67 39.14 -4.17
C CYS A 9 -41.91 40.22 -4.93
N GLY A 10 -40.62 40.02 -5.25
CA GLY A 10 -39.77 40.92 -6.03
C GLY A 10 -39.42 42.25 -5.37
N LYS A 11 -39.90 42.52 -4.13
CA LYS A 11 -39.60 43.74 -3.41
C LYS A 11 -38.24 43.72 -2.72
N ASP A 12 -37.67 44.89 -2.52
CA ASP A 12 -36.35 45.02 -1.92
C ASP A 12 -36.41 44.66 -0.41
N VAL A 13 -35.42 43.86 0.02
CA VAL A 13 -35.31 43.38 1.40
C VAL A 13 -33.83 43.31 1.77
N SER A 14 -33.50 43.53 3.07
CA SER A 14 -32.15 43.40 3.54
C SER A 14 -31.65 41.94 3.43
N SER A 15 -30.41 41.75 3.01
CA SER A 15 -29.75 40.43 2.95
C SER A 15 -29.74 39.69 4.31
N ASP A 16 -29.78 40.42 5.40
CA ASP A 16 -29.74 39.89 6.78
C ASP A 16 -31.14 39.61 7.34
N ALA A 17 -32.22 39.96 6.62
CA ALA A 17 -33.58 39.75 7.07
C ALA A 17 -33.97 38.27 6.98
N LYS A 18 -34.29 37.64 8.12
CA LYS A 18 -34.74 36.24 8.20
C LYS A 18 -36.08 36.00 7.49
N THR A 19 -36.92 37.01 7.43
CA THR A 19 -38.25 36.98 6.80
C THR A 19 -38.50 38.27 5.99
N CYS A 20 -39.14 38.12 4.85
CA CYS A 20 -39.52 39.28 4.03
C CYS A 20 -40.64 40.06 4.71
N PRO A 21 -40.47 41.38 4.99
CA PRO A 21 -41.50 42.19 5.65
C PRO A 21 -42.71 42.40 4.76
N HIS A 22 -42.62 42.17 3.45
CA HIS A 22 -43.71 42.42 2.50
C HIS A 22 -44.60 41.21 2.23
N CYS A 23 -44.07 39.99 2.32
CA CYS A 23 -44.82 38.76 2.05
C CYS A 23 -44.70 37.69 3.13
N GLY A 24 -43.94 37.94 4.21
CA GLY A 24 -43.81 37.00 5.33
C GLY A 24 -43.01 35.75 5.03
N LYS A 25 -42.47 35.58 3.78
CA LYS A 25 -41.67 34.38 3.44
C LYS A 25 -40.33 34.42 4.10
N SER A 26 -39.93 33.32 4.71
CA SER A 26 -38.58 33.22 5.31
C SER A 26 -37.52 33.19 4.21
N GLN A 27 -36.53 34.03 4.34
CA GLN A 27 -35.31 34.01 3.50
C GLN A 27 -34.31 33.04 4.11
N ALA A 28 -34.46 31.77 3.78
CA ALA A 28 -33.43 30.79 4.13
C ALA A 28 -32.16 31.12 3.32
N SER A 29 -31.14 31.66 4.00
CA SER A 29 -29.79 31.77 3.47
C SER A 29 -29.34 30.36 3.05
N GLY A 30 -29.00 30.21 1.78
CA GLY A 30 -28.70 28.93 1.13
C GLY A 30 -27.45 28.20 1.64
N LEU A 31 -27.31 28.05 2.98
CA LEU A 31 -26.23 27.24 3.57
C LEU A 31 -26.51 25.72 3.53
N GLY A 32 -27.76 25.31 3.25
CA GLY A 32 -28.12 23.89 3.30
C GLY A 32 -27.47 23.04 2.22
N GLY A 33 -27.21 23.60 1.04
CA GLY A 33 -26.62 22.84 -0.08
C GLY A 33 -25.13 22.53 0.12
N ASN A 34 -24.38 23.47 0.66
CA ASN A 34 -22.95 23.32 0.86
C ASN A 34 -22.61 22.34 2.00
N VAL A 35 -23.41 22.29 3.06
CA VAL A 35 -23.20 21.38 4.17
C VAL A 35 -23.38 19.91 3.75
N ILE A 36 -24.38 19.64 2.92
CA ILE A 36 -24.62 18.29 2.38
C ILE A 36 -23.49 17.89 1.45
N LEU A 37 -23.03 18.77 0.55
CA LEU A 37 -21.90 18.49 -0.35
C LEU A 37 -20.59 18.27 0.42
N ILE A 38 -20.34 19.07 1.46
CA ILE A 38 -19.15 18.90 2.32
C ILE A 38 -19.23 17.56 3.07
N ALA A 39 -20.39 17.19 3.62
CA ALA A 39 -20.59 15.91 4.28
C ALA A 39 -20.38 14.73 3.33
N ILE A 40 -20.88 14.80 2.10
CA ILE A 40 -20.66 13.78 1.07
C ILE A 40 -19.17 13.68 0.71
N LEU A 41 -18.48 14.82 0.53
CA LEU A 41 -17.04 14.84 0.26
C LEU A 41 -16.22 14.22 1.41
N ILE A 42 -16.57 14.51 2.65
CA ILE A 42 -15.91 13.91 3.82
C ILE A 42 -16.14 12.40 3.86
N VAL A 43 -17.36 11.93 3.62
CA VAL A 43 -17.67 10.50 3.58
C VAL A 43 -16.93 9.81 2.44
N VAL A 44 -16.90 10.40 1.24
CA VAL A 44 -16.16 9.86 0.09
C VAL A 44 -14.66 9.82 0.38
N THR A 45 -14.09 10.85 1.01
CA THR A 45 -12.66 10.86 1.37
C THR A 45 -12.34 9.81 2.44
N ILE A 46 -13.20 9.61 3.44
CA ILE A 46 -13.02 8.56 4.45
C ILE A 46 -13.09 7.17 3.82
N ILE A 47 -14.04 6.93 2.90
CA ILE A 47 -14.15 5.67 2.17
C ILE A 47 -12.91 5.46 1.28
N PHE A 48 -12.41 6.50 0.61
CA PHE A 48 -11.20 6.43 -0.22
C PHE A 48 -9.94 6.15 0.60
N ILE A 49 -9.78 6.82 1.75
CA ILE A 49 -8.64 6.61 2.66
C ILE A 49 -8.75 5.25 3.37
N GLY A 50 -9.97 4.81 3.71
CA GLY A 50 -10.20 3.49 4.32
C GLY A 50 -9.95 2.31 3.37
N ASN A 51 -9.96 2.54 2.04
CA ASN A 51 -9.63 1.54 1.02
C ASN A 51 -8.16 1.56 0.57
N ILE A 52 -7.33 2.45 1.09
CA ILE A 52 -5.87 2.32 1.02
C ILE A 52 -5.45 1.31 2.11
N SER A 53 -6.02 0.12 2.06
CA SER A 53 -5.35 -1.05 2.60
C SER A 53 -4.11 -1.18 1.73
N GLY A 54 -2.94 -0.86 2.28
CA GLY A 54 -1.66 -1.21 1.67
C GLY A 54 -1.71 -2.69 1.27
N PRO A 55 -0.83 -3.14 0.37
CA PRO A 55 -0.83 -4.52 -0.05
C PRO A 55 -0.80 -5.37 1.23
N THR A 56 -1.95 -5.94 1.58
CA THR A 56 -2.03 -7.01 2.56
C THR A 56 -1.20 -8.10 1.94
N THR A 57 0.05 -8.21 2.39
CA THR A 57 0.83 -9.40 2.16
C THR A 57 -0.07 -10.55 2.56
N PRO A 58 -0.42 -11.47 1.65
CA PRO A 58 -1.21 -12.62 2.04
C PRO A 58 -0.48 -13.25 3.21
N LYS A 59 -1.17 -13.41 4.33
CA LYS A 59 -0.63 -14.10 5.49
C LYS A 59 -0.56 -15.56 5.08
N VAL A 60 0.52 -15.92 4.40
CA VAL A 60 0.82 -17.28 4.03
C VAL A 60 1.20 -17.95 5.34
N ASN A 61 0.36 -18.88 5.79
CA ASN A 61 0.60 -19.66 7.01
C ASN A 61 1.70 -20.72 6.80
N ASP A 62 2.48 -20.62 5.73
CA ASP A 62 3.59 -21.50 5.41
C ASP A 62 4.93 -20.77 5.66
N PRO A 63 5.65 -21.11 6.75
CA PRO A 63 6.91 -20.46 7.07
C PRO A 63 7.99 -20.69 6.00
N HIS A 64 7.88 -21.74 5.19
CA HIS A 64 8.82 -21.98 4.09
C HIS A 64 8.58 -21.01 2.93
N SER A 65 7.34 -20.67 2.63
CA SER A 65 7.01 -19.67 1.63
C SER A 65 7.51 -18.28 2.05
N ASP A 66 7.26 -17.90 3.29
CA ASP A 66 7.73 -16.62 3.84
C ASP A 66 9.27 -16.54 3.85
N ALA A 67 9.95 -17.66 4.17
CA ALA A 67 11.40 -17.75 4.12
C ALA A 67 11.95 -17.55 2.70
N ARG A 68 11.32 -18.16 1.69
CA ARG A 68 11.71 -17.99 0.28
C ARG A 68 11.58 -16.54 -0.15
N TRP A 69 10.46 -15.88 0.17
CA TRP A 69 10.24 -14.47 -0.14
C TRP A 69 11.24 -13.55 0.54
N ALA A 70 11.53 -13.76 1.81
CA ALA A 70 12.54 -12.99 2.53
C ALA A 70 13.93 -13.15 1.88
N CYS A 71 14.27 -14.37 1.46
CA CYS A 71 15.51 -14.67 0.76
C CYS A 71 15.57 -14.04 -0.63
N ASP A 72 14.47 -14.01 -1.40
CA ASP A 72 14.43 -13.34 -2.71
C ASP A 72 14.75 -11.85 -2.60
N ILE A 73 14.13 -11.17 -1.63
CA ILE A 73 14.38 -9.75 -1.39
C ILE A 73 15.84 -9.50 -1.01
N ALA A 74 16.39 -10.28 -0.08
CA ALA A 74 17.77 -10.12 0.39
C ALA A 74 18.78 -10.45 -0.72
N LEU A 75 18.48 -11.45 -1.55
CA LEU A 75 19.33 -11.89 -2.65
C LEU A 75 19.43 -10.81 -3.74
N LYS A 76 18.33 -10.19 -4.12
CA LYS A 76 18.31 -9.09 -5.09
C LYS A 76 19.20 -7.92 -4.68
N GLN A 77 19.35 -7.67 -3.38
CA GLN A 77 20.24 -6.63 -2.85
C GLN A 77 21.73 -6.96 -2.98
N GLN A 78 22.08 -8.23 -3.21
CA GLN A 78 23.47 -8.69 -3.37
C GLN A 78 23.90 -8.80 -4.83
N LEU A 79 22.97 -8.72 -5.77
CA LEU A 79 23.26 -8.83 -7.20
C LEU A 79 23.73 -7.49 -7.77
N ASN A 80 24.69 -7.54 -8.71
CA ASN A 80 25.14 -6.34 -9.42
C ASN A 80 24.05 -5.76 -10.34
N ASP A 81 23.24 -6.64 -10.93
CA ASP A 81 22.13 -6.29 -11.80
C ASP A 81 20.91 -7.15 -11.40
N PRO A 82 20.13 -6.70 -10.40
CA PRO A 82 18.98 -7.45 -9.89
C PRO A 82 17.90 -7.72 -10.95
N ASP A 83 17.73 -6.80 -11.90
CA ASP A 83 16.71 -6.91 -12.96
C ASP A 83 17.08 -7.97 -14.00
N SER A 84 18.35 -8.33 -14.11
CA SER A 84 18.82 -9.43 -14.97
C SER A 84 18.64 -10.82 -14.34
N ALA A 85 18.18 -10.90 -13.08
CA ALA A 85 18.07 -12.18 -12.38
C ALA A 85 17.07 -13.12 -13.05
N GLN A 86 17.55 -14.30 -13.39
CA GLN A 86 16.78 -15.39 -13.99
C GLN A 86 16.78 -16.58 -13.04
N TYR A 87 15.62 -16.95 -12.57
CA TYR A 87 15.37 -18.14 -11.76
C TYR A 87 13.94 -18.61 -12.01
N GLY A 88 13.66 -19.86 -11.67
CA GLY A 88 12.31 -20.40 -11.73
C GLY A 88 11.37 -19.77 -10.70
N SER A 89 10.25 -20.40 -10.45
CA SER A 89 9.36 -19.95 -9.36
C SER A 89 10.11 -19.99 -8.02
N VAL A 90 9.98 -18.93 -7.23
CA VAL A 90 10.52 -18.86 -5.86
C VAL A 90 10.01 -20.04 -5.02
N ASP A 91 8.79 -20.51 -5.28
CA ASP A 91 8.19 -21.65 -4.60
C ASP A 91 8.89 -22.99 -4.91
N SER A 92 9.66 -23.07 -5.98
CA SER A 92 10.44 -24.25 -6.35
C SER A 92 11.79 -24.37 -5.66
N TRP A 93 12.24 -23.33 -4.94
CA TRP A 93 13.53 -23.36 -4.25
C TRP A 93 13.52 -24.37 -3.12
N TYR A 94 14.61 -25.11 -3.00
CA TYR A 94 14.79 -26.06 -1.90
C TYR A 94 14.73 -25.36 -0.56
N THR A 95 13.97 -25.93 0.39
CA THR A 95 13.91 -25.45 1.77
C THR A 95 13.98 -26.60 2.74
N ALA A 96 14.62 -26.37 3.89
CA ALA A 96 14.70 -27.32 4.99
C ALA A 96 14.70 -26.61 6.34
N THR A 97 13.90 -27.08 7.27
CA THR A 97 13.97 -26.61 8.67
C THR A 97 15.11 -27.28 9.39
N LYS A 98 16.01 -26.49 9.99
CA LYS A 98 17.13 -26.96 10.81
C LYS A 98 16.65 -27.26 12.24
N LYS A 99 17.47 -28.01 12.99
CA LYS A 99 17.17 -28.40 14.40
C LYS A 99 17.03 -27.20 15.34
N ASP A 100 17.64 -26.07 15.02
CA ASP A 100 17.61 -24.82 15.77
C ASP A 100 16.36 -23.93 15.42
N GLY A 101 15.44 -24.45 14.60
CA GLY A 101 14.24 -23.75 14.18
C GLY A 101 14.47 -22.74 13.05
N THR A 102 15.68 -22.61 12.52
CA THR A 102 15.95 -21.80 11.34
C THR A 102 15.53 -22.52 10.06
N ILE A 103 15.21 -21.78 9.01
CA ILE A 103 14.86 -22.33 7.70
C ILE A 103 15.99 -22.02 6.72
N LEU A 104 16.53 -23.07 6.14
CA LEU A 104 17.47 -23.00 5.03
C LEU A 104 16.70 -22.88 3.73
N VAL A 105 17.11 -21.97 2.85
CA VAL A 105 16.63 -21.82 1.48
C VAL A 105 17.83 -21.86 0.55
N GLN A 106 17.75 -22.61 -0.54
CA GLN A 106 18.83 -22.72 -1.53
C GLN A 106 18.30 -22.33 -2.94
N PRO A 107 18.40 -21.05 -3.32
CA PRO A 107 18.09 -20.58 -4.66
C PRO A 107 19.26 -20.83 -5.63
N ASP A 108 18.93 -21.36 -6.82
CA ASP A 108 19.80 -21.33 -8.00
C ASP A 108 19.39 -20.17 -8.89
N ILE A 109 20.29 -19.25 -9.14
CA ILE A 109 20.04 -18.07 -9.97
C ILE A 109 21.08 -17.88 -11.04
N ARG A 110 20.67 -17.20 -12.11
CA ARG A 110 21.53 -16.71 -13.17
C ARG A 110 21.33 -15.21 -13.30
N ALA A 111 22.38 -14.42 -13.09
CA ALA A 111 22.32 -12.98 -13.16
C ALA A 111 23.58 -12.41 -13.82
N LYS A 112 23.51 -11.19 -14.31
CA LYS A 112 24.68 -10.50 -14.87
C LYS A 112 25.61 -10.05 -13.75
N ASN A 113 26.91 -10.29 -13.99
CA ASN A 113 27.97 -9.71 -13.17
C ASN A 113 28.25 -8.26 -13.56
N ALA A 114 29.23 -7.63 -12.90
CA ALA A 114 29.67 -6.25 -13.17
C ALA A 114 30.17 -6.02 -14.62
N PHE A 115 30.53 -7.09 -15.35
CA PHE A 115 30.98 -7.05 -16.74
C PHE A 115 29.85 -7.34 -17.74
N GLY A 116 28.60 -7.49 -17.27
CA GLY A 116 27.45 -7.80 -18.11
C GLY A 116 27.31 -9.27 -18.53
N ALA A 117 28.22 -10.14 -18.09
CA ALA A 117 28.15 -11.57 -18.39
C ALA A 117 27.20 -12.29 -17.43
N TYR A 118 26.36 -13.19 -17.98
CA TYR A 118 25.48 -14.03 -17.16
C TYR A 118 26.28 -15.13 -16.45
N ILE A 119 26.19 -15.14 -15.11
CA ILE A 119 26.78 -16.18 -14.28
C ILE A 119 25.66 -16.90 -13.55
N LYS A 120 25.75 -18.24 -13.50
CA LYS A 120 24.89 -19.08 -12.66
C LYS A 120 25.54 -19.23 -11.30
N ALA A 121 24.76 -19.09 -10.22
CA ALA A 121 25.24 -19.25 -8.86
C ALA A 121 24.18 -19.90 -7.98
N THR A 122 24.63 -20.77 -7.09
CA THR A 122 23.81 -21.33 -6.00
C THR A 122 24.09 -20.56 -4.72
N TRP A 123 23.04 -20.12 -4.07
CA TRP A 123 23.14 -19.40 -2.80
C TRP A 123 22.60 -20.23 -1.64
N GLU A 124 23.01 -19.91 -0.46
CA GLU A 124 22.47 -20.41 0.79
C GLU A 124 21.96 -19.23 1.61
N CYS A 125 20.68 -19.25 1.90
CA CYS A 125 20.00 -18.26 2.72
C CYS A 125 19.43 -18.94 3.96
N VAL A 126 19.73 -18.42 5.14
CA VAL A 126 19.19 -18.92 6.39
C VAL A 126 18.29 -17.85 6.99
N THR A 127 17.08 -18.23 7.32
CA THR A 127 16.07 -17.35 7.91
C THR A 127 15.65 -17.85 9.29
N LYS A 128 15.14 -16.93 10.11
CA LYS A 128 14.59 -17.22 11.44
C LYS A 128 13.27 -16.49 11.62
N ALA A 129 12.30 -17.17 12.21
CA ALA A 129 11.05 -16.56 12.61
C ALA A 129 11.22 -15.85 13.96
N GLU A 130 10.90 -14.55 14.01
CA GLU A 130 10.94 -13.73 15.22
C GLU A 130 9.72 -12.83 15.28
N GLY A 131 8.88 -12.97 16.30
CA GLY A 131 7.73 -12.10 16.53
C GLY A 131 6.68 -12.09 15.39
N GLY A 132 6.52 -13.21 14.67
CA GLY A 132 5.58 -13.32 13.54
C GLY A 132 6.14 -12.79 12.21
N ASN A 133 7.41 -12.37 12.17
CA ASN A 133 8.12 -11.97 10.96
C ASN A 133 9.25 -12.95 10.65
N ILE A 134 9.61 -13.06 9.37
CA ILE A 134 10.79 -13.82 8.94
C ILE A 134 11.95 -12.85 8.72
N ARG A 135 13.09 -13.16 9.34
CA ARG A 135 14.33 -12.40 9.20
C ARG A 135 15.41 -13.25 8.56
N VAL A 136 16.14 -12.69 7.61
CA VAL A 136 17.34 -13.31 7.05
C VAL A 136 18.50 -13.17 8.05
N VAL A 137 19.06 -14.29 8.46
CA VAL A 137 20.19 -14.39 9.39
C VAL A 137 21.53 -14.43 8.65
N SER A 138 21.58 -15.17 7.56
CA SER A 138 22.75 -15.23 6.70
C SER A 138 22.39 -15.47 5.25
N LEU A 139 23.17 -14.88 4.34
CA LEU A 139 23.07 -15.07 2.91
C LEU A 139 24.48 -15.16 2.34
N ARG A 140 24.79 -16.27 1.65
CA ARG A 140 26.11 -16.49 1.06
C ARG A 140 26.02 -17.28 -0.24
N GLN A 141 26.89 -17.01 -1.17
CA GLN A 141 27.08 -17.84 -2.37
C GLN A 141 27.89 -19.09 -1.99
N ILE A 142 27.39 -20.27 -2.37
CA ILE A 142 28.02 -21.55 -2.05
C ILE A 142 28.64 -22.24 -3.28
N ARG A 143 28.16 -21.90 -4.47
CA ARG A 143 28.74 -22.36 -5.74
C ARG A 143 28.62 -21.24 -6.79
N PRO A 144 29.67 -21.05 -7.60
CA PRO A 144 29.63 -20.19 -8.79
C PRO A 144 28.79 -20.82 -9.91
#